data_756ffbbcda21e14be64bd5a36ca75779
#
_entry.id   756ffbbcda21e14be64bd5a36ca75779
#
_cell.length_a   1.000
_cell.length_b   1.000
_cell.length_c   1.000
_cell.angle_alpha   90.00
_cell.angle_beta   90.00
_cell.angle_gamma   90.00
#
_symmetry.space_group_name_H-M   'P 1'
#
loop_
_entity.id
_entity.type
_entity.pdbx_description
1 polymer ?
#
loop_
_entity_poly.entity_id
_entity_poly.type
_entity_poly.pdbx_seq_one_letter_code
_entity_poly.pdbx_strand_id
1 'polypeptide(L)'
;KQLEDELEDKYRNARRHYSSVVFEFVKDAESAPVRDKLEICREIRNLLTHSANLDGEPIVEPSGPVVEAMREVLEYVKRPALAIEFATKGDQVMKAHMHQKVLRLMEVMDKNGYSHIPVMRDGEFSGVFSVGTVFQYVLRSGGKGISPETTVADLGKHLDVASHMENYEFVSKDATYISVRRIFERVRGKNKRVSVIFITEHGRTGEPLLGMLTPWDVLGEPD
;
A
#
# COMPACT_ATOMS: atom_id res chain seq x y z
N LYS A 1 -24.45 -3.60 15.60
CA LYS A 1 -24.06 -2.36 16.31
C LYS A 1 -22.54 -2.20 16.40
N GLN A 2 -21.80 -3.14 17.03
CA GLN A 2 -20.32 -3.02 17.14
C GLN A 2 -19.62 -2.76 15.81
N LEU A 3 -19.97 -3.51 14.74
CA LEU A 3 -19.42 -3.29 13.41
C LEU A 3 -19.76 -1.91 12.85
N GLU A 4 -20.97 -1.42 13.08
CA GLU A 4 -21.40 -0.10 12.66
C GLU A 4 -20.59 0.98 13.38
N ASP A 5 -20.40 0.83 14.70
CA ASP A 5 -19.62 1.75 15.52
C ASP A 5 -18.15 1.84 15.03
N GLU A 6 -17.50 0.71 14.71
CA GLU A 6 -16.12 0.67 14.17
C GLU A 6 -16.02 1.31 12.78
N LEU A 7 -17.02 1.15 11.94
CA LEU A 7 -17.04 1.73 10.59
C LEU A 7 -17.44 3.21 10.57
N GLU A 8 -18.13 3.72 11.61
CA GLU A 8 -18.62 5.09 11.62
C GLU A 8 -17.50 6.12 11.49
N ASP A 9 -16.39 5.93 12.19
CA ASP A 9 -15.26 6.85 12.13
C ASP A 9 -14.63 6.87 10.73
N LYS A 10 -14.48 5.71 10.10
CA LYS A 10 -13.92 5.57 8.76
C LYS A 10 -14.77 6.23 7.67
N TYR A 11 -16.08 6.11 7.76
CA TYR A 11 -17.02 6.58 6.74
C TYR A 11 -17.79 7.84 7.15
N ARG A 12 -17.41 8.50 8.23
CA ARG A 12 -18.09 9.71 8.76
C ARG A 12 -18.27 10.80 7.70
N ASN A 13 -17.25 11.01 6.86
CA ASN A 13 -17.26 12.03 5.80
C ASN A 13 -17.83 11.54 4.46
N ALA A 14 -18.03 10.24 4.31
CA ALA A 14 -18.53 9.63 3.08
C ALA A 14 -20.07 9.47 3.07
N ARG A 15 -20.74 9.71 4.18
CA ARG A 15 -22.20 9.57 4.31
C ARG A 15 -22.94 10.51 3.36
N ARG A 16 -23.42 9.97 2.28
CA ARG A 16 -24.60 10.49 1.61
C ARG A 16 -25.80 10.08 2.47
N HIS A 17 -26.66 11.00 2.81
CA HIS A 17 -27.71 11.00 3.86
C HIS A 17 -28.60 9.74 4.03
N TYR A 18 -28.44 8.64 3.31
CA TYR A 18 -29.37 7.50 3.28
C TYR A 18 -28.74 6.10 3.25
N SER A 19 -27.41 5.95 3.27
CA SER A 19 -26.78 4.63 3.29
C SER A 19 -26.19 4.26 4.65
N SER A 20 -26.28 2.98 5.05
CA SER A 20 -25.61 2.52 6.26
C SER A 20 -24.09 2.45 6.01
N VAL A 21 -23.31 2.68 7.06
CA VAL A 21 -21.83 2.58 6.98
C VAL A 21 -21.36 1.18 6.54
N VAL A 22 -22.11 0.14 6.89
CA VAL A 22 -21.86 -1.23 6.46
C VAL A 22 -22.03 -1.37 4.94
N PHE A 23 -23.04 -0.72 4.36
CA PHE A 23 -23.25 -0.73 2.91
C PHE A 23 -22.16 0.03 2.15
N GLU A 24 -21.65 1.12 2.71
CA GLU A 24 -20.49 1.82 2.12
C GLU A 24 -19.23 0.96 2.21
N PHE A 25 -19.03 0.24 3.31
CA PHE A 25 -17.91 -0.69 3.45
C PHE A 25 -18.00 -1.87 2.47
N VAL A 26 -19.18 -2.44 2.22
CA VAL A 26 -19.37 -3.50 1.21
C VAL A 26 -18.87 -3.05 -0.17
N LYS A 27 -19.08 -1.79 -0.53
CA LYS A 27 -18.63 -1.23 -1.81
C LYS A 27 -17.14 -0.90 -1.83
N ASP A 28 -16.52 -0.74 -0.69
CA ASP A 28 -15.10 -0.48 -0.59
C ASP A 28 -14.31 -1.75 -0.95
N ALA A 29 -13.19 -1.59 -1.67
CA ALA A 29 -12.33 -2.73 -1.97
C ALA A 29 -11.65 -3.29 -0.71
N GLU A 30 -11.54 -2.51 0.35
CA GLU A 30 -11.03 -3.02 1.63
C GLU A 30 -11.92 -4.11 2.23
N SER A 31 -13.19 -4.19 1.85
CA SER A 31 -14.06 -5.30 2.24
C SER A 31 -13.76 -6.60 1.50
N ALA A 32 -12.97 -6.60 0.42
CA ALA A 32 -12.79 -7.75 -0.47
C ALA A 32 -12.52 -9.08 0.27
N PRO A 33 -11.64 -9.16 1.30
CA PRO A 33 -11.37 -10.42 2.00
C PRO A 33 -12.55 -10.95 2.83
N VAL A 34 -13.50 -10.09 3.19
CA VAL A 34 -14.63 -10.44 4.06
C VAL A 34 -15.99 -10.13 3.45
N ARG A 35 -16.03 -9.69 2.18
CA ARG A 35 -17.24 -9.17 1.53
C ARG A 35 -18.37 -10.17 1.53
N ASP A 36 -18.14 -11.41 1.12
CA ASP A 36 -19.18 -12.44 1.02
C ASP A 36 -19.75 -12.75 2.41
N LYS A 37 -18.89 -12.85 3.43
CA LYS A 37 -19.32 -13.04 4.82
C LYS A 37 -20.14 -11.85 5.32
N LEU A 38 -19.69 -10.63 4.99
CA LEU A 38 -20.36 -9.39 5.37
C LEU A 38 -21.76 -9.28 4.71
N GLU A 39 -21.90 -9.65 3.45
CA GLU A 39 -23.19 -9.65 2.74
C GLU A 39 -24.14 -10.66 3.36
N ILE A 40 -23.70 -11.90 3.63
CA ILE A 40 -24.50 -12.92 4.33
C ILE A 40 -24.94 -12.39 5.71
N CYS A 41 -24.03 -11.81 6.50
CA CYS A 41 -24.34 -11.28 7.81
C CYS A 41 -25.39 -10.14 7.73
N ARG A 42 -25.30 -9.29 6.70
CA ARG A 42 -26.26 -8.21 6.46
C ARG A 42 -27.64 -8.74 6.10
N GLU A 43 -27.73 -9.75 5.25
CA GLU A 43 -29.00 -10.38 4.87
C GLU A 43 -29.69 -11.06 6.08
N ILE A 44 -28.92 -11.81 6.85
CA ILE A 44 -29.43 -12.44 8.07
C ILE A 44 -29.89 -11.40 9.10
N ARG A 45 -29.10 -10.34 9.33
CA ARG A 45 -29.50 -9.25 10.21
C ARG A 45 -30.82 -8.61 9.75
N ASN A 46 -30.97 -8.38 8.46
CA ASN A 46 -32.22 -7.82 7.92
C ASN A 46 -33.40 -8.77 8.13
N LEU A 47 -33.19 -10.07 7.88
CA LEU A 47 -34.19 -11.09 8.15
C LEU A 47 -34.62 -11.06 9.63
N LEU A 48 -33.67 -11.11 10.55
CA LEU A 48 -33.95 -11.09 11.99
C LEU A 48 -34.64 -9.79 12.45
N THR A 49 -34.28 -8.66 11.86
CA THR A 49 -34.86 -7.34 12.25
C THR A 49 -36.29 -7.13 11.76
N HIS A 50 -36.63 -7.74 10.61
CA HIS A 50 -37.92 -7.58 9.95
C HIS A 50 -38.84 -8.82 10.07
N SER A 51 -38.33 -9.91 10.66
CA SER A 51 -39.15 -11.09 10.92
C SER A 51 -40.07 -10.85 12.10
N ALA A 52 -41.31 -11.32 11.96
CA ALA A 52 -42.27 -11.29 13.06
C ALA A 52 -41.73 -12.19 14.22
N ASN A 53 -41.91 -11.72 15.44
CA ASN A 53 -41.74 -12.56 16.61
C ASN A 53 -43.01 -13.41 16.82
N LEU A 54 -42.82 -14.65 17.25
CA LEU A 54 -43.90 -15.52 17.68
C LEU A 54 -43.88 -15.57 19.22
N ASP A 55 -44.91 -15.07 19.86
CA ASP A 55 -45.05 -15.01 21.32
C ASP A 55 -43.86 -14.28 22.02
N GLY A 56 -43.26 -13.33 21.34
CA GLY A 56 -42.13 -12.52 21.86
C GLY A 56 -40.76 -13.14 21.62
N GLU A 57 -40.69 -14.35 21.05
CA GLU A 57 -39.44 -15.02 20.71
C GLU A 57 -39.09 -14.85 19.23
N PRO A 58 -37.80 -14.76 18.87
CA PRO A 58 -37.38 -14.67 17.47
C PRO A 58 -37.67 -15.98 16.75
N ILE A 59 -38.27 -15.90 15.56
CA ILE A 59 -38.61 -17.08 14.74
C ILE A 59 -37.36 -17.76 14.18
N VAL A 60 -36.25 -17.04 14.06
CA VAL A 60 -34.98 -17.50 13.47
C VAL A 60 -33.83 -17.09 14.39
N GLU A 61 -32.97 -18.03 14.69
CA GLU A 61 -31.69 -17.77 15.36
C GLU A 61 -30.52 -17.95 14.39
N PRO A 62 -29.45 -17.10 14.46
CA PRO A 62 -28.25 -17.31 13.67
C PRO A 62 -27.57 -18.62 14.08
N SER A 63 -27.21 -19.44 13.09
CA SER A 63 -26.42 -20.65 13.37
C SER A 63 -25.01 -20.30 13.83
N GLY A 64 -24.32 -21.25 14.50
CA GLY A 64 -22.94 -21.08 14.95
C GLY A 64 -21.99 -20.58 13.85
N PRO A 65 -22.00 -21.14 12.64
CA PRO A 65 -21.18 -20.62 11.52
C PRO A 65 -21.46 -19.17 11.14
N VAL A 66 -22.71 -18.72 11.22
CA VAL A 66 -23.07 -17.31 10.94
C VAL A 66 -22.50 -16.39 12.01
N VAL A 67 -22.61 -16.77 13.28
CA VAL A 67 -22.05 -16.00 14.39
C VAL A 67 -20.53 -15.89 14.25
N GLU A 68 -19.86 -16.97 13.85
CA GLU A 68 -18.42 -16.96 13.62
C GLU A 68 -18.05 -16.05 12.43
N ALA A 69 -18.77 -16.12 11.31
CA ALA A 69 -18.57 -15.22 10.18
C ALA A 69 -18.73 -13.75 10.58
N MET A 70 -19.71 -13.43 11.43
CA MET A 70 -19.88 -12.06 11.96
C MET A 70 -18.70 -11.63 12.83
N ARG A 71 -18.15 -12.54 13.63
CA ARG A 71 -16.98 -12.30 14.49
C ARG A 71 -15.72 -12.06 13.64
N GLU A 72 -15.48 -12.87 12.63
CA GLU A 72 -14.37 -12.71 11.70
C GLU A 72 -14.42 -11.36 10.97
N VAL A 73 -15.60 -10.96 10.48
CA VAL A 73 -15.79 -9.64 9.86
C VAL A 73 -15.45 -8.52 10.83
N LEU A 74 -15.92 -8.61 12.07
CA LEU A 74 -15.66 -7.60 13.11
C LEU A 74 -14.18 -7.51 13.44
N GLU A 75 -13.49 -8.64 13.61
CA GLU A 75 -12.05 -8.66 13.90
C GLU A 75 -11.24 -8.13 12.72
N TYR A 76 -11.61 -8.45 11.48
CA TYR A 76 -10.97 -7.90 10.28
C TYR A 76 -11.10 -6.35 10.21
N VAL A 77 -12.28 -5.81 10.55
CA VAL A 77 -12.48 -4.35 10.55
C VAL A 77 -11.68 -3.66 11.66
N LYS A 78 -11.58 -4.30 12.83
CA LYS A 78 -10.80 -3.76 13.95
C LYS A 78 -9.30 -3.79 13.73
N ARG A 79 -8.81 -4.81 13.04
CA ARG A 79 -7.37 -5.04 12.83
C ARG A 79 -7.07 -5.42 11.38
N PRO A 80 -7.22 -4.47 10.43
CA PRO A 80 -6.84 -4.73 9.06
C PRO A 80 -5.32 -4.97 8.98
N ALA A 81 -4.90 -5.90 8.12
CA ALA A 81 -3.48 -6.12 7.85
C ALA A 81 -2.83 -4.81 7.34
N LEU A 82 -1.75 -4.40 7.99
CA LEU A 82 -1.03 -3.18 7.62
C LEU A 82 0.03 -3.47 6.56
N ALA A 83 0.20 -2.54 5.62
CA ALA A 83 1.18 -2.66 4.55
C ALA A 83 2.62 -2.83 5.08
N ILE A 84 2.92 -2.21 6.22
CA ILE A 84 4.24 -2.31 6.87
C ILE A 84 4.60 -3.75 7.29
N GLU A 85 3.63 -4.62 7.51
CA GLU A 85 3.86 -6.02 7.90
C GLU A 85 4.46 -6.84 6.76
N PHE A 86 4.21 -6.45 5.52
CA PHE A 86 4.68 -7.10 4.29
C PHE A 86 5.89 -6.38 3.66
N ALA A 87 6.28 -5.23 4.20
CA ALA A 87 7.33 -4.41 3.65
C ALA A 87 8.73 -4.91 4.06
N THR A 88 9.71 -4.72 3.18
CA THR A 88 11.11 -4.72 3.59
C THR A 88 11.31 -3.59 4.59
N LYS A 89 11.72 -3.90 5.82
CA LYS A 89 11.88 -2.93 6.91
C LYS A 89 12.94 -1.88 6.58
N GLY A 90 12.74 -0.65 7.03
CA GLY A 90 13.60 0.47 6.67
C GLY A 90 15.07 0.35 7.06
N ASP A 91 15.40 -0.44 8.09
CA ASP A 91 16.76 -0.81 8.49
C ASP A 91 17.38 -1.88 7.58
N GLN A 92 16.57 -2.72 6.96
CA GLN A 92 16.97 -3.76 5.99
C GLN A 92 17.04 -3.24 4.56
N VAL A 93 16.36 -2.13 4.26
CA VAL A 93 16.40 -1.52 2.94
C VAL A 93 17.81 -1.01 2.65
N MET A 94 18.41 -1.50 1.58
CA MET A 94 19.64 -0.93 1.08
C MET A 94 19.45 0.52 0.67
N LYS A 95 20.29 1.42 1.17
CA LYS A 95 20.27 2.85 0.89
C LYS A 95 21.51 3.27 0.16
N ALA A 96 21.37 4.13 -0.83
CA ALA A 96 22.47 4.75 -1.53
C ALA A 96 22.76 6.16 -0.99
N HIS A 97 24.01 6.59 -1.06
CA HIS A 97 24.46 7.91 -0.65
C HIS A 97 25.11 8.65 -1.82
N MET A 98 25.06 9.98 -1.79
CA MET A 98 25.48 10.85 -2.89
C MET A 98 26.92 10.63 -3.36
N HIS A 99 27.84 10.29 -2.45
CA HIS A 99 29.26 10.09 -2.76
C HIS A 99 29.58 8.69 -3.35
N GLN A 100 28.65 7.77 -3.33
CA GLN A 100 28.89 6.39 -3.81
C GLN A 100 29.05 6.36 -5.33
N LYS A 101 29.86 5.43 -5.81
CA LYS A 101 30.09 5.19 -7.24
C LYS A 101 28.91 4.46 -7.88
N VAL A 102 28.45 5.00 -8.99
CA VAL A 102 27.28 4.45 -9.72
C VAL A 102 27.54 3.02 -10.16
N LEU A 103 28.69 2.71 -10.74
CA LEU A 103 29.02 1.35 -11.18
C LEU A 103 28.95 0.36 -10.01
N ARG A 104 29.43 0.76 -8.82
CA ARG A 104 29.35 -0.11 -7.64
C ARG A 104 27.92 -0.41 -7.20
N LEU A 105 27.02 0.58 -7.29
CA LEU A 105 25.61 0.36 -6.99
C LEU A 105 24.96 -0.54 -8.05
N MET A 106 25.31 -0.38 -9.33
CA MET A 106 24.82 -1.27 -10.40
C MET A 106 25.24 -2.71 -10.17
N GLU A 107 26.51 -2.97 -9.79
CA GLU A 107 26.98 -4.31 -9.42
C GLU A 107 26.21 -4.92 -8.26
N VAL A 108 25.89 -4.10 -7.24
CA VAL A 108 25.12 -4.56 -6.10
C VAL A 108 23.68 -4.86 -6.48
N MET A 109 23.07 -4.04 -7.34
CA MET A 109 21.72 -4.28 -7.87
C MET A 109 21.67 -5.60 -8.63
N ASP A 110 22.58 -5.81 -9.54
CA ASP A 110 22.67 -7.04 -10.35
C ASP A 110 22.85 -8.28 -9.46
N LYS A 111 23.83 -8.24 -8.55
CA LYS A 111 24.11 -9.35 -7.64
C LYS A 111 22.95 -9.75 -6.73
N ASN A 112 22.15 -8.78 -6.26
CA ASN A 112 21.10 -9.02 -5.29
C ASN A 112 19.67 -8.96 -5.89
N GLY A 113 19.55 -8.73 -7.20
CA GLY A 113 18.25 -8.61 -7.86
C GLY A 113 17.47 -7.35 -7.48
N TYR A 114 18.15 -6.29 -6.99
CA TYR A 114 17.49 -5.06 -6.62
C TYR A 114 17.15 -4.23 -7.86
N SER A 115 15.91 -3.76 -7.96
CA SER A 115 15.47 -2.87 -9.04
C SER A 115 15.51 -1.39 -8.67
N HIS A 116 15.37 -1.08 -7.38
CA HIS A 116 15.28 0.27 -6.85
C HIS A 116 16.03 0.39 -5.52
N ILE A 117 16.80 1.46 -5.36
CA ILE A 117 17.52 1.78 -4.12
C ILE A 117 17.20 3.22 -3.75
N PRO A 118 16.59 3.48 -2.58
CA PRO A 118 16.40 4.85 -2.10
C PRO A 118 17.73 5.54 -1.86
N VAL A 119 17.82 6.79 -2.30
CA VAL A 119 19.01 7.63 -2.16
C VAL A 119 18.81 8.56 -0.97
N MET A 120 19.78 8.57 -0.08
CA MET A 120 19.78 9.42 1.12
C MET A 120 20.80 10.56 0.98
N ARG A 121 20.40 11.75 1.42
CA ARG A 121 21.26 12.91 1.58
C ARG A 121 21.10 13.42 3.01
N ASP A 122 22.18 13.50 3.76
CA ASP A 122 22.20 13.99 5.14
C ASP A 122 21.20 13.28 6.07
N GLY A 123 20.95 11.98 5.80
CA GLY A 123 20.00 11.15 6.55
C GLY A 123 18.55 11.21 6.05
N GLU A 124 18.22 12.12 5.14
CA GLU A 124 16.89 12.28 4.58
C GLU A 124 16.77 11.62 3.19
N PHE A 125 15.55 11.22 2.84
CA PHE A 125 15.24 10.69 1.51
C PHE A 125 15.41 11.80 0.46
N SER A 126 16.22 11.53 -0.56
CA SER A 126 16.56 12.51 -1.63
C SER A 126 16.11 12.07 -3.03
N GLY A 127 15.84 10.78 -3.22
CA GLY A 127 15.45 10.27 -4.53
C GLY A 127 15.55 8.76 -4.64
N VAL A 128 15.51 8.25 -5.87
CA VAL A 128 15.62 6.82 -6.15
C VAL A 128 16.66 6.55 -7.22
N PHE A 129 17.53 5.61 -6.95
CA PHE A 129 18.44 5.04 -7.93
C PHE A 129 17.84 3.75 -8.49
N SER A 130 17.66 3.68 -9.80
CA SER A 130 17.11 2.55 -10.53
C SER A 130 17.76 2.40 -11.91
N VAL A 131 17.44 1.35 -12.64
CA VAL A 131 17.82 1.21 -14.05
C VAL A 131 17.32 2.40 -14.87
N GLY A 132 16.09 2.88 -14.58
CA GLY A 132 15.51 4.06 -15.21
C GLY A 132 16.31 5.33 -14.96
N THR A 133 16.88 5.51 -13.76
CA THR A 133 17.77 6.63 -13.42
C THR A 133 19.01 6.63 -14.32
N VAL A 134 19.67 5.49 -14.42
CA VAL A 134 20.88 5.32 -15.26
C VAL A 134 20.57 5.56 -16.73
N PHE A 135 19.49 4.96 -17.22
CA PHE A 135 19.05 5.14 -18.61
C PHE A 135 18.79 6.61 -18.94
N GLN A 136 18.05 7.34 -18.10
CA GLN A 136 17.79 8.75 -18.30
C GLN A 136 19.05 9.60 -18.27
N TYR A 137 19.97 9.30 -17.35
CA TYR A 137 21.24 10.01 -17.28
C TYR A 137 22.03 9.86 -18.58
N VAL A 138 22.25 8.63 -19.06
CA VAL A 138 23.00 8.36 -20.29
C VAL A 138 22.34 9.03 -21.49
N LEU A 139 21.02 8.91 -21.63
CA LEU A 139 20.27 9.48 -22.75
C LEU A 139 20.36 11.01 -22.80
N ARG A 140 20.21 11.67 -21.62
CA ARG A 140 20.12 13.14 -21.54
C ARG A 140 21.48 13.83 -21.36
N SER A 141 22.54 13.10 -21.07
CA SER A 141 23.91 13.62 -20.99
C SER A 141 24.61 13.74 -22.35
N GLY A 142 23.87 13.56 -23.46
CA GLY A 142 24.43 13.58 -24.81
C GLY A 142 25.33 12.39 -25.11
N GLY A 143 25.02 11.22 -24.52
CA GLY A 143 25.77 9.98 -24.73
C GLY A 143 27.02 9.86 -23.83
N LYS A 144 27.20 10.75 -22.83
CA LYS A 144 28.21 10.55 -21.80
C LYS A 144 27.85 9.28 -21.03
N GLY A 145 28.72 8.28 -21.09
CA GLY A 145 28.54 7.02 -20.38
C GLY A 145 28.77 7.16 -18.88
N ILE A 146 28.47 6.12 -18.14
CA ILE A 146 28.87 5.97 -16.74
C ILE A 146 30.37 5.60 -16.73
N SER A 147 31.18 6.40 -16.07
CA SER A 147 32.60 6.12 -15.83
C SER A 147 32.81 5.55 -14.42
N PRO A 148 33.99 4.93 -14.15
CA PRO A 148 34.32 4.49 -12.79
C PRO A 148 34.28 5.61 -11.74
N GLU A 149 34.46 6.87 -12.17
CA GLU A 149 34.45 8.02 -11.29
C GLU A 149 33.05 8.61 -11.07
N THR A 150 32.06 8.24 -11.89
CA THR A 150 30.70 8.75 -11.77
C THR A 150 30.08 8.40 -10.42
N THR A 151 29.63 9.40 -9.69
CA THR A 151 28.96 9.26 -8.39
C THR A 151 27.45 9.40 -8.51
N VAL A 152 26.72 9.01 -7.47
CA VAL A 152 25.26 9.23 -7.37
C VAL A 152 24.92 10.72 -7.49
N ALA A 153 25.75 11.61 -6.91
CA ALA A 153 25.55 13.05 -7.01
C ALA A 153 25.57 13.57 -8.45
N ASP A 154 26.37 12.95 -9.34
CA ASP A 154 26.46 13.35 -10.73
C ASP A 154 25.19 13.05 -11.54
N LEU A 155 24.35 12.13 -11.06
CA LEU A 155 23.04 11.85 -11.66
C LEU A 155 22.04 13.00 -11.47
N GLY A 156 22.25 13.85 -10.47
CA GLY A 156 21.50 15.08 -10.25
C GLY A 156 19.98 14.87 -10.23
N LYS A 157 19.28 15.66 -11.05
CA LYS A 157 17.80 15.64 -11.15
C LYS A 157 17.19 14.29 -11.61
N HIS A 158 18.00 13.38 -12.13
CA HIS A 158 17.51 12.06 -12.55
C HIS A 158 17.18 11.16 -11.38
N LEU A 159 17.58 11.52 -10.16
CA LEU A 159 17.20 10.85 -8.91
C LEU A 159 15.85 11.33 -8.36
N ASP A 160 15.42 12.53 -8.77
CA ASP A 160 14.24 13.20 -8.21
C ASP A 160 12.95 12.43 -8.59
N VAL A 161 12.19 12.06 -7.57
CA VAL A 161 10.92 11.33 -7.68
C VAL A 161 9.92 12.04 -8.59
N ALA A 162 9.84 13.36 -8.55
CA ALA A 162 8.88 14.16 -9.33
C ALA A 162 9.22 14.17 -10.84
N SER A 163 10.50 14.07 -11.19
CA SER A 163 11.00 14.11 -12.58
C SER A 163 11.34 12.72 -13.14
N HIS A 164 11.19 11.67 -12.34
CA HIS A 164 11.54 10.30 -12.70
C HIS A 164 10.62 9.74 -13.80
N MET A 165 11.15 8.81 -14.60
CA MET A 165 10.31 8.08 -15.57
C MET A 165 9.41 7.04 -14.93
N GLU A 166 9.71 6.61 -13.73
CA GLU A 166 8.95 5.68 -12.90
C GLU A 166 8.12 6.47 -11.88
N ASN A 167 7.04 5.86 -11.40
CA ASN A 167 6.20 6.48 -10.37
C ASN A 167 6.49 5.86 -9.01
N TYR A 168 6.55 6.72 -8.01
CA TYR A 168 6.74 6.36 -6.61
C TYR A 168 5.63 6.98 -5.77
N GLU A 169 5.23 6.29 -4.71
CA GLU A 169 4.24 6.78 -3.76
C GLU A 169 4.79 6.69 -2.34
N PHE A 170 4.28 7.58 -1.50
CA PHE A 170 4.54 7.57 -0.06
C PHE A 170 3.22 7.31 0.66
N VAL A 171 3.24 6.38 1.61
CA VAL A 171 2.09 6.05 2.44
C VAL A 171 2.46 6.08 3.91
N SER A 172 1.49 6.33 4.78
CA SER A 172 1.73 6.28 6.22
C SER A 172 1.94 4.84 6.71
N LYS A 173 2.54 4.67 7.87
CA LYS A 173 2.68 3.37 8.54
C LYS A 173 1.35 2.67 8.79
N ASP A 174 0.26 3.45 8.88
CA ASP A 174 -1.09 2.95 9.14
C ASP A 174 -1.85 2.57 7.85
N ALA A 175 -1.18 2.66 6.69
CA ALA A 175 -1.77 2.24 5.42
C ALA A 175 -2.06 0.74 5.44
N THR A 176 -3.28 0.35 5.03
CA THR A 176 -3.65 -1.06 4.96
C THR A 176 -3.03 -1.76 3.75
N TYR A 177 -2.79 -3.06 3.85
CA TYR A 177 -2.32 -3.89 2.74
C TYR A 177 -3.18 -3.73 1.49
N ILE A 178 -4.51 -3.74 1.65
CA ILE A 178 -5.44 -3.58 0.53
C ILE A 178 -5.34 -2.20 -0.12
N SER A 179 -5.14 -1.13 0.66
CA SER A 179 -4.96 0.21 0.11
C SER A 179 -3.70 0.31 -0.75
N VAL A 180 -2.61 -0.29 -0.31
CA VAL A 180 -1.33 -0.34 -1.03
C VAL A 180 -1.44 -1.20 -2.29
N ARG A 181 -2.06 -2.38 -2.20
CA ARG A 181 -2.34 -3.23 -3.36
C ARG A 181 -3.07 -2.47 -4.46
N ARG A 182 -4.10 -1.70 -4.11
CA ARG A 182 -4.85 -0.85 -5.05
C ARG A 182 -3.99 0.23 -5.71
N ILE A 183 -2.98 0.77 -4.99
CA ILE A 183 -2.05 1.74 -5.57
C ILE A 183 -1.25 1.08 -6.69
N PHE A 184 -0.74 -0.13 -6.49
CA PHE A 184 0.00 -0.87 -7.52
C PHE A 184 -0.89 -1.31 -8.70
N GLU A 185 -2.15 -1.64 -8.46
CA GLU A 185 -3.10 -2.02 -9.51
C GLU A 185 -3.51 -0.84 -10.39
N ARG A 186 -3.45 0.40 -9.87
CA ARG A 186 -3.87 1.60 -10.61
C ARG A 186 -2.88 1.94 -11.73
N VAL A 187 -3.44 2.17 -12.92
CA VAL A 187 -2.69 2.79 -14.03
C VAL A 187 -2.86 4.31 -13.94
N ARG A 188 -1.75 5.04 -13.85
CA ARG A 188 -1.74 6.50 -13.82
C ARG A 188 -1.25 7.05 -15.16
N GLY A 189 -1.94 8.06 -15.74
CA GLY A 189 -1.52 8.81 -16.95
C GLY A 189 -0.82 7.87 -17.96
N LYS A 190 -0.41 8.19 -19.08
CA LYS A 190 0.33 7.41 -20.11
C LYS A 190 0.73 5.94 -19.76
N ASN A 191 -0.17 5.17 -19.12
CA ASN A 191 -0.01 3.77 -18.70
C ASN A 191 1.15 3.51 -17.69
N LYS A 192 1.49 4.48 -16.86
CA LYS A 192 2.50 4.30 -15.82
C LYS A 192 1.90 3.70 -14.55
N ARG A 193 2.50 2.64 -14.06
CA ARG A 193 2.19 2.05 -12.75
C ARG A 193 3.18 2.56 -11.71
N VAL A 194 2.80 2.45 -10.43
CA VAL A 194 3.72 2.70 -9.33
C VAL A 194 4.74 1.57 -9.27
N SER A 195 6.03 1.92 -9.20
CA SER A 195 7.13 0.97 -9.16
C SER A 195 7.53 0.60 -7.73
N VAL A 196 7.47 1.57 -6.82
CA VAL A 196 7.79 1.39 -5.40
C VAL A 196 6.89 2.26 -4.55
N ILE A 197 6.51 1.72 -3.39
CA ILE A 197 5.85 2.46 -2.32
C ILE A 197 6.81 2.53 -1.15
N PHE A 198 7.04 3.75 -0.67
CA PHE A 198 7.80 4.03 0.54
C PHE A 198 6.85 4.27 1.71
N ILE A 199 7.13 3.61 2.83
CA ILE A 199 6.33 3.76 4.05
C ILE A 199 7.10 4.67 5.00
N THR A 200 6.46 5.74 5.46
CA THR A 200 6.98 6.68 6.43
C THR A 200 5.96 6.90 7.54
N GLU A 201 6.27 7.70 8.56
CA GLU A 201 5.36 7.90 9.69
C GLU A 201 3.98 8.41 9.24
N HIS A 202 3.96 9.44 8.37
CA HIS A 202 2.72 10.09 7.92
C HIS A 202 2.54 10.07 6.38
N GLY A 203 3.37 9.31 5.65
CA GLY A 203 3.31 9.25 4.18
C GLY A 203 3.96 10.44 3.47
N ARG A 204 4.97 11.07 4.07
CA ARG A 204 5.65 12.25 3.52
C ARG A 204 7.10 11.97 3.17
N THR A 205 7.62 12.66 2.16
CA THR A 205 8.97 12.47 1.62
C THR A 205 10.10 12.86 2.58
N GLY A 206 9.89 13.79 3.50
CA GLY A 206 10.91 14.29 4.45
C GLY A 206 11.00 13.48 5.74
N GLU A 207 10.32 12.36 5.83
CA GLU A 207 10.27 11.52 7.03
C GLU A 207 11.24 10.33 6.92
N PRO A 208 11.67 9.76 8.06
CA PRO A 208 12.44 8.52 8.06
C PRO A 208 11.71 7.39 7.34
N LEU A 209 12.46 6.62 6.54
CA LEU A 209 11.94 5.46 5.83
C LEU A 209 11.72 4.30 6.81
N LEU A 210 10.46 3.91 7.00
CA LEU A 210 10.06 2.79 7.85
C LEU A 210 9.98 1.46 7.08
N GLY A 211 9.68 1.52 5.78
CA GLY A 211 9.62 0.34 4.94
C GLY A 211 9.51 0.67 3.45
N MET A 212 9.72 -0.35 2.63
CA MET A 212 9.62 -0.27 1.18
C MET A 212 8.85 -1.49 0.65
N LEU A 213 7.94 -1.24 -0.28
CA LEU A 213 7.17 -2.26 -0.98
C LEU A 213 7.34 -2.10 -2.50
N THR A 214 7.45 -3.24 -3.16
CA THR A 214 7.39 -3.37 -4.62
C THR A 214 6.11 -4.12 -5.02
N PRO A 215 5.72 -4.15 -6.30
CA PRO A 215 4.60 -4.96 -6.74
C PRO A 215 4.73 -6.45 -6.40
N TRP A 216 5.94 -6.98 -6.31
CA TRP A 216 6.23 -8.38 -5.98
C TRP A 216 5.86 -8.74 -4.55
N ASP A 217 5.96 -7.78 -3.63
CA ASP A 217 5.61 -7.97 -2.21
C ASP A 217 4.08 -8.02 -2.00
N VAL A 218 3.30 -7.58 -2.99
CA VAL A 218 1.85 -7.35 -2.81
C VAL A 218 1.01 -8.08 -3.85
N LEU A 219 1.51 -8.26 -5.08
CA LEU A 219 0.78 -8.90 -6.19
C LEU A 219 1.26 -10.34 -6.44
N GLY A 220 2.37 -10.77 -5.81
CA GLY A 220 2.78 -12.16 -5.78
C GLY A 220 1.75 -12.98 -4.99
N GLU A 221 1.44 -14.20 -5.46
CA GLU A 221 0.70 -15.14 -4.61
C GLU A 221 1.59 -15.46 -3.39
N PRO A 222 1.05 -15.40 -2.17
CA PRO A 222 1.78 -15.93 -1.03
C PRO A 222 1.95 -17.45 -1.23
N ASP A 223 3.19 -17.92 -1.21
CA ASP A 223 3.52 -19.36 -1.17
C ASP A 223 2.91 -20.04 0.06
#